data_e21dc590eddf18ecd9befefe883781fb
#
_entry.id   e21dc590eddf18ecd9befefe883781fb
#
_cell.length_a   1.000
_cell.length_b   1.000
_cell.length_c   1.000
_cell.angle_alpha   90.00
_cell.angle_beta   90.00
_cell.angle_gamma   90.00
#
_symmetry.space_group_name_H-M   'P 1'
#
loop_
_entity.id
_entity.type
_entity.pdbx_description
1 polymer ?
#
loop_
_entity_poly.entity_id
_entity_poly.type
_entity_poly.pdbx_seq_one_letter_code
_entity_poly.pdbx_strand_id
1 'polypeptide(L)'
;MDAACTLLAALRIGASPRPAAAQTAPSGQSPAQRAGLREGDVLLGLGNRKMAGLDDYLSASKAAVAGDPLEIQIWRGGRTQTVSVKTSEFPIERADQLAWSLLGIKVEDLTPKNRRDFRIAAREGVLITEIRPGSQLARIGVKPGDLLRQIDESGIATHDEFRKVVVKVRQKPSLVLLIQRGEQGYYVTVSL
;
A
#
# COMPACT_ATOMS: atom_id res chain seq x y z
N MET A 1 9.77 8.50 6.54
CA MET A 1 9.56 8.44 5.07
C MET A 1 10.17 7.13 4.61
N ASP A 2 9.33 6.15 4.36
CA ASP A 2 9.74 4.75 4.24
C ASP A 2 9.85 4.31 2.78
N ALA A 3 11.05 3.94 2.39
CA ALA A 3 11.40 3.54 1.02
C ALA A 3 11.05 2.07 0.66
N ALA A 4 10.44 1.35 1.58
CA ALA A 4 10.40 -0.12 1.55
C ALA A 4 9.33 -0.75 0.67
N CYS A 5 8.36 -0.02 0.18
CA CYS A 5 7.17 -0.61 -0.45
C CYS A 5 7.37 -1.12 -1.89
N THR A 6 8.51 -0.86 -2.51
CA THR A 6 8.75 -1.27 -3.91
C THR A 6 9.48 -2.61 -4.06
N LEU A 7 9.87 -3.23 -2.94
CA LEU A 7 10.67 -4.47 -2.95
C LEU A 7 9.83 -5.77 -2.94
N LEU A 8 8.55 -5.71 -2.58
CA LEU A 8 7.79 -6.91 -2.17
C LEU A 8 7.29 -7.83 -3.30
N ALA A 9 7.40 -7.45 -4.56
CA ALA A 9 6.68 -8.15 -5.63
C ALA A 9 7.40 -9.39 -6.20
N ALA A 10 8.63 -9.68 -5.79
CA ALA A 10 9.41 -10.73 -6.46
C ALA A 10 10.30 -11.58 -5.55
N LEU A 11 10.25 -11.43 -4.22
CA LEU A 11 11.23 -12.07 -3.34
C LEU A 11 10.62 -13.20 -2.50
N ARG A 12 11.27 -14.36 -2.46
CA ARG A 12 10.97 -15.44 -1.51
C ARG A 12 11.85 -15.31 -0.27
N ILE A 13 11.23 -15.40 0.91
CA ILE A 13 11.93 -15.44 2.20
C ILE A 13 12.06 -16.91 2.59
N GLY A 14 13.28 -17.33 2.90
CA GLY A 14 13.67 -18.73 3.03
C GLY A 14 12.87 -19.53 4.05
N ALA A 15 12.19 -20.55 3.57
CA ALA A 15 11.93 -21.87 4.09
C ALA A 15 11.10 -22.63 3.04
N SER A 16 11.41 -23.91 2.81
CA SER A 16 10.89 -24.86 1.82
C SER A 16 9.53 -24.62 1.15
N PRO A 17 9.35 -25.05 -0.11
CA PRO A 17 8.39 -24.45 -1.04
C PRO A 17 6.98 -25.00 -0.89
N ARG A 18 6.02 -24.10 -0.78
CA ARG A 18 4.64 -24.36 -1.20
C ARG A 18 4.23 -23.29 -2.20
N PRO A 19 3.65 -23.63 -3.35
CA PRO A 19 3.32 -22.65 -4.37
C PRO A 19 2.09 -21.85 -3.91
N ALA A 20 2.26 -20.58 -3.74
CA ALA A 20 1.14 -19.65 -3.58
C ALA A 20 1.15 -18.64 -4.73
N ALA A 21 0.08 -18.71 -5.49
CA ALA A 21 -0.54 -17.69 -6.33
C ALA A 21 0.33 -16.72 -7.14
N ALA A 22 0.06 -16.72 -8.43
CA ALA A 22 0.48 -15.74 -9.41
C ALA A 22 0.34 -14.31 -8.89
N GLN A 23 1.46 -13.65 -8.73
CA GLN A 23 1.49 -12.23 -8.47
C GLN A 23 1.85 -11.50 -9.74
N THR A 24 1.02 -10.55 -10.05
CA THR A 24 1.16 -9.58 -11.13
C THR A 24 2.59 -9.06 -11.17
N ALA A 25 3.25 -9.25 -12.29
CA ALA A 25 4.57 -8.70 -12.53
C ALA A 25 4.55 -7.17 -12.27
N PRO A 26 5.52 -6.63 -11.53
CA PRO A 26 5.56 -5.20 -11.27
C PRO A 26 5.74 -4.46 -12.60
N SER A 27 4.74 -3.68 -12.97
CA SER A 27 4.80 -2.82 -14.14
C SER A 27 5.96 -1.83 -14.00
N GLY A 28 6.96 -1.98 -14.86
CA GLY A 28 7.98 -1.02 -15.23
C GLY A 28 8.81 -0.39 -14.11
N GLN A 29 10.05 -0.84 -13.95
CA GLN A 29 11.15 -0.10 -13.34
C GLN A 29 11.07 0.24 -11.84
N SER A 30 10.73 -0.72 -11.01
CA SER A 30 10.95 -0.55 -9.56
C SER A 30 12.45 -0.43 -9.25
N PRO A 31 12.85 0.26 -8.15
CA PRO A 31 14.24 0.30 -7.70
C PRO A 31 14.90 -1.07 -7.60
N ALA A 32 14.16 -2.08 -7.14
CA ALA A 32 14.61 -3.47 -7.05
C ALA A 32 14.93 -4.07 -8.43
N GLN A 33 14.05 -3.87 -9.42
CA GLN A 33 14.28 -4.35 -10.78
C GLN A 33 15.45 -3.65 -11.47
N ARG A 34 15.58 -2.33 -11.27
CA ARG A 34 16.75 -1.57 -11.80
C ARG A 34 18.05 -2.06 -11.20
N ALA A 35 18.06 -2.49 -9.95
CA ALA A 35 19.21 -3.09 -9.29
C ALA A 35 19.45 -4.55 -9.68
N GLY A 36 18.59 -5.15 -10.52
CA GLY A 36 18.77 -6.52 -11.01
C GLY A 36 18.19 -7.61 -10.11
N LEU A 37 17.34 -7.29 -9.14
CA LEU A 37 16.55 -8.27 -8.41
C LEU A 37 15.50 -8.89 -9.33
N ARG A 38 15.28 -10.21 -9.18
CA ARG A 38 14.42 -11.01 -10.06
C ARG A 38 13.45 -11.85 -9.25
N GLU A 39 12.38 -12.23 -9.90
CA GLU A 39 11.48 -13.24 -9.33
C GLU A 39 12.23 -14.56 -9.14
N GLY A 40 12.01 -15.20 -7.99
CA GLY A 40 12.72 -16.43 -7.60
C GLY A 40 13.98 -16.20 -6.76
N ASP A 41 14.43 -14.96 -6.56
CA ASP A 41 15.49 -14.68 -5.59
C ASP A 41 15.02 -14.98 -4.17
N VAL A 42 15.89 -15.57 -3.36
CA VAL A 42 15.66 -15.78 -1.93
C VAL A 42 16.39 -14.71 -1.14
N LEU A 43 15.64 -13.92 -0.37
CA LEU A 43 16.19 -12.87 0.46
C LEU A 43 16.85 -13.46 1.70
N LEU A 44 18.15 -13.23 1.87
CA LEU A 44 18.94 -13.68 3.02
C LEU A 44 19.23 -12.56 4.01
N GLY A 45 19.32 -11.31 3.55
CA GLY A 45 19.62 -10.16 4.38
C GLY A 45 19.18 -8.84 3.75
N LEU A 46 18.90 -7.84 4.61
CA LEU A 46 18.51 -6.48 4.24
C LEU A 46 19.30 -5.49 5.11
N GLY A 47 20.21 -4.75 4.52
CA GLY A 47 21.20 -3.98 5.26
C GLY A 47 21.99 -4.90 6.19
N ASN A 48 22.07 -4.53 7.46
CA ASN A 48 22.80 -5.30 8.48
C ASN A 48 21.96 -6.42 9.16
N ARG A 49 20.73 -6.67 8.67
CA ARG A 49 19.83 -7.66 9.30
C ARG A 49 19.70 -8.92 8.45
N LYS A 50 19.81 -10.08 9.08
CA LYS A 50 19.49 -11.36 8.45
C LYS A 50 17.98 -11.54 8.38
N MET A 51 17.52 -12.19 7.31
CA MET A 51 16.11 -12.47 7.08
C MET A 51 15.82 -13.96 7.29
N ALA A 52 15.01 -14.27 8.27
CA ALA A 52 14.52 -15.62 8.53
C ALA A 52 13.01 -15.74 8.17
N GLY A 53 12.28 -14.62 8.15
CA GLY A 53 10.87 -14.60 7.88
C GLY A 53 10.36 -13.25 7.36
N LEU A 54 9.06 -13.19 7.11
CA LEU A 54 8.39 -11.97 6.65
C LEU A 54 8.47 -10.83 7.68
N ASP A 55 8.40 -11.16 8.97
CA ASP A 55 8.44 -10.17 10.05
C ASP A 55 9.79 -9.45 10.11
N ASP A 56 10.88 -10.17 9.87
CA ASP A 56 12.22 -9.58 9.78
C ASP A 56 12.29 -8.58 8.61
N TYR A 57 11.73 -8.98 7.47
CA TYR A 57 11.65 -8.09 6.30
C TYR A 57 10.83 -6.83 6.60
N LEU A 58 9.64 -6.96 7.19
CA LEU A 58 8.79 -5.83 7.52
C LEU A 58 9.46 -4.88 8.51
N SER A 59 10.18 -5.44 9.49
CA SER A 59 10.92 -4.66 10.49
C SER A 59 12.13 -3.94 9.88
N ALA A 60 12.90 -4.64 9.04
CA ALA A 60 14.08 -4.06 8.39
C ALA A 60 13.69 -3.02 7.33
N SER A 61 12.62 -3.27 6.60
CA SER A 61 12.13 -2.37 5.57
C SER A 61 11.61 -1.03 6.12
N LYS A 62 11.06 -1.03 7.34
CA LYS A 62 10.65 0.21 8.04
C LYS A 62 11.84 1.11 8.41
N ALA A 63 13.02 0.54 8.58
CA ALA A 63 14.23 1.28 8.91
C ALA A 63 14.93 1.88 7.67
N ALA A 64 14.54 1.50 6.46
CA ALA A 64 15.14 2.00 5.24
C ALA A 64 14.71 3.43 4.95
N VAL A 65 15.69 4.32 4.74
CA VAL A 65 15.48 5.73 4.39
C VAL A 65 15.43 5.89 2.89
N ALA A 66 14.49 6.69 2.38
CA ALA A 66 14.40 6.97 0.95
C ALA A 66 15.61 7.76 0.47
N GLY A 67 16.20 7.34 -0.65
CA GLY A 67 17.41 7.93 -1.22
C GLY A 67 18.70 7.21 -0.85
N ASP A 68 18.72 6.45 0.25
CA ASP A 68 19.91 5.74 0.70
C ASP A 68 20.08 4.41 -0.06
N PRO A 69 21.35 4.00 -0.30
CA PRO A 69 21.63 2.67 -0.82
C PRO A 69 21.29 1.60 0.24
N LEU A 70 20.51 0.61 -0.16
CA LEU A 70 20.17 -0.52 0.67
C LEU A 70 20.81 -1.78 0.12
N GLU A 71 21.71 -2.39 0.88
CA GLU A 71 22.33 -3.64 0.52
C GLU A 71 21.39 -4.83 0.80
N ILE A 72 21.19 -5.65 -0.21
CA ILE A 72 20.31 -6.80 -0.16
C ILE A 72 21.14 -8.04 -0.45
N GLN A 73 21.18 -8.96 0.50
CA GLN A 73 21.79 -10.26 0.29
C GLN A 73 20.73 -11.24 -0.23
N ILE A 74 20.98 -11.81 -1.38
CA ILE A 74 20.12 -12.80 -2.01
C ILE A 74 20.85 -14.10 -2.29
N TRP A 75 20.08 -15.17 -2.35
CA TRP A 75 20.53 -16.42 -2.93
C TRP A 75 19.85 -16.63 -4.27
N ARG A 76 20.67 -16.85 -5.31
CA ARG A 76 20.23 -17.09 -6.69
C ARG A 76 21.12 -18.13 -7.33
N GLY A 77 20.51 -19.18 -7.90
CA GLY A 77 21.25 -20.19 -8.67
C GLY A 77 22.39 -20.88 -7.88
N GLY A 78 22.18 -21.18 -6.59
CA GLY A 78 23.18 -21.85 -5.77
C GLY A 78 24.24 -20.91 -5.16
N ARG A 79 24.17 -19.60 -5.35
CA ARG A 79 25.17 -18.64 -4.89
C ARG A 79 24.52 -17.47 -4.12
N THR A 80 25.20 -17.01 -3.09
CA THR A 80 24.86 -15.76 -2.41
C THR A 80 25.45 -14.59 -3.17
N GLN A 81 24.63 -13.55 -3.37
CA GLN A 81 24.99 -12.31 -4.04
C GLN A 81 24.51 -11.14 -3.21
N THR A 82 25.26 -10.02 -3.23
CA THR A 82 24.84 -8.75 -2.65
C THR A 82 24.45 -7.81 -3.78
N VAL A 83 23.27 -7.23 -3.68
CA VAL A 83 22.72 -6.26 -4.64
C VAL A 83 22.47 -4.96 -3.91
N SER A 84 23.04 -3.85 -4.37
CA SER A 84 22.77 -2.52 -3.83
C SER A 84 21.57 -1.91 -4.54
N VAL A 85 20.52 -1.59 -3.79
CA VAL A 85 19.29 -0.99 -4.29
C VAL A 85 19.21 0.44 -3.77
N LYS A 86 19.20 1.42 -4.67
CA LYS A 86 18.89 2.80 -4.28
C LYS A 86 17.40 2.90 -3.98
N THR A 87 17.09 3.14 -2.71
CA THR A 87 15.71 3.30 -2.28
C THR A 87 15.10 4.58 -2.85
N SER A 88 13.79 4.59 -3.06
CA SER A 88 13.06 5.79 -3.52
C SER A 88 11.76 5.93 -2.74
N GLU A 89 11.25 7.14 -2.66
CA GLU A 89 9.92 7.38 -2.15
C GLU A 89 8.88 6.62 -2.98
N PHE A 90 7.78 6.26 -2.35
CA PHE A 90 6.68 5.64 -3.08
C PHE A 90 6.08 6.69 -4.03
N PRO A 91 5.96 6.38 -5.34
CA PRO A 91 5.41 7.33 -6.30
C PRO A 91 3.95 7.65 -5.96
N ILE A 92 3.63 8.92 -5.71
CA ILE A 92 2.29 9.37 -5.35
C ILE A 92 1.26 9.06 -6.44
N GLU A 93 1.70 8.97 -7.69
CA GLU A 93 0.88 8.61 -8.85
C GLU A 93 0.32 7.19 -8.77
N ARG A 94 0.93 6.33 -7.94
CA ARG A 94 0.46 4.96 -7.68
C ARG A 94 -0.40 4.83 -6.44
N ALA A 95 -0.69 5.92 -5.75
CA ALA A 95 -1.47 5.89 -4.51
C ALA A 95 -2.89 5.35 -4.73
N ASP A 96 -3.52 5.62 -5.88
CA ASP A 96 -4.85 5.10 -6.19
C ASP A 96 -4.85 3.58 -6.40
N GLN A 97 -3.81 3.04 -7.06
CA GLN A 97 -3.62 1.59 -7.18
C GLN A 97 -3.35 0.94 -5.83
N LEU A 98 -2.57 1.62 -4.98
CA LEU A 98 -2.30 1.18 -3.62
C LEU A 98 -3.59 1.16 -2.78
N ALA A 99 -4.41 2.20 -2.85
CA ALA A 99 -5.71 2.24 -2.17
C ALA A 99 -6.63 1.12 -2.64
N TRP A 100 -6.66 0.84 -3.94
CA TRP A 100 -7.41 -0.29 -4.49
C TRP A 100 -6.89 -1.64 -3.97
N SER A 101 -5.58 -1.81 -3.84
CA SER A 101 -4.98 -3.03 -3.28
C SER A 101 -5.29 -3.20 -1.80
N LEU A 102 -5.10 -2.18 -0.99
CA LEU A 102 -5.18 -2.22 0.47
C LEU A 102 -6.63 -2.16 0.95
N LEU A 103 -7.39 -1.18 0.48
CA LEU A 103 -8.73 -0.86 0.96
C LEU A 103 -9.84 -1.38 0.05
N GLY A 104 -9.51 -1.62 -1.23
CA GLY A 104 -10.49 -2.03 -2.24
C GLY A 104 -11.45 -0.93 -2.63
N ILE A 105 -11.02 0.34 -2.60
CA ILE A 105 -11.85 1.50 -2.97
C ILE A 105 -11.19 2.36 -4.04
N LYS A 106 -12.02 3.00 -4.86
CA LYS A 106 -11.66 4.17 -5.66
C LYS A 106 -12.41 5.38 -5.13
N VAL A 107 -11.74 6.51 -5.15
CA VAL A 107 -12.31 7.77 -4.64
C VAL A 107 -12.12 8.89 -5.65
N GLU A 108 -12.96 9.92 -5.54
CA GLU A 108 -12.89 11.15 -6.31
C GLU A 108 -13.13 12.35 -5.41
N ASP A 109 -12.66 13.52 -5.86
CA ASP A 109 -12.97 14.78 -5.19
C ASP A 109 -14.47 15.08 -5.22
N LEU A 110 -14.94 15.81 -4.19
CA LEU A 110 -16.30 16.33 -4.16
C LEU A 110 -16.45 17.48 -5.16
N THR A 111 -17.23 17.23 -6.20
CA THR A 111 -17.61 18.23 -7.20
C THR A 111 -19.05 18.70 -6.96
N PRO A 112 -19.44 19.90 -7.46
CA PRO A 112 -20.84 20.33 -7.40
C PRO A 112 -21.81 19.35 -8.06
N LYS A 113 -21.32 18.58 -9.06
CA LYS A 113 -22.12 17.56 -9.75
C LYS A 113 -22.37 16.35 -8.86
N ASN A 114 -21.31 15.68 -8.39
CA ASN A 114 -21.47 14.45 -7.60
C ASN A 114 -22.13 14.73 -6.24
N ARG A 115 -21.93 15.92 -5.66
CA ARG A 115 -22.67 16.33 -4.46
C ARG A 115 -24.19 16.40 -4.69
N ARG A 116 -24.65 16.87 -5.84
CA ARG A 116 -26.07 16.87 -6.21
C ARG A 116 -26.57 15.45 -6.48
N ASP A 117 -25.82 14.69 -7.27
CA ASP A 117 -26.21 13.33 -7.69
C ASP A 117 -26.38 12.39 -6.49
N PHE A 118 -25.50 12.50 -5.51
CA PHE A 118 -25.52 11.68 -4.28
C PHE A 118 -26.15 12.38 -3.06
N ARG A 119 -26.71 13.59 -3.23
CA ARG A 119 -27.33 14.40 -2.16
C ARG A 119 -26.41 14.63 -0.97
N ILE A 120 -25.15 14.96 -1.25
CA ILE A 120 -24.11 15.16 -0.23
C ILE A 120 -24.12 16.60 0.27
N ALA A 121 -24.43 16.80 1.55
CA ALA A 121 -24.38 18.10 2.20
C ALA A 121 -22.96 18.51 2.62
N ALA A 122 -22.07 17.53 2.86
CA ALA A 122 -20.68 17.76 3.28
C ALA A 122 -19.89 18.57 2.24
N ARG A 123 -18.96 19.39 2.74
CA ARG A 123 -18.10 20.23 1.90
C ARG A 123 -16.70 19.65 1.72
N GLU A 124 -16.30 18.73 2.55
CA GLU A 124 -14.97 18.11 2.61
C GLU A 124 -15.11 16.59 2.58
N GLY A 125 -14.02 15.91 2.24
CA GLY A 125 -13.97 14.48 2.10
C GLY A 125 -13.84 14.03 0.66
N VAL A 126 -13.58 12.77 0.44
CA VAL A 126 -13.54 12.17 -0.91
C VAL A 126 -14.70 11.20 -1.07
N LEU A 127 -15.31 11.23 -2.24
CA LEU A 127 -16.42 10.36 -2.60
C LEU A 127 -15.90 8.97 -2.98
N ILE A 128 -16.40 7.94 -2.34
CA ILE A 128 -16.16 6.55 -2.74
C ILE A 128 -17.00 6.27 -3.99
N THR A 129 -16.34 6.05 -5.12
CA THR A 129 -17.02 5.81 -6.41
C THR A 129 -17.10 4.34 -6.74
N GLU A 130 -16.14 3.54 -6.30
CA GLU A 130 -16.11 2.10 -6.56
C GLU A 130 -15.59 1.33 -5.34
N ILE A 131 -16.16 0.15 -5.10
CA ILE A 131 -15.70 -0.77 -4.05
C ILE A 131 -15.48 -2.15 -4.67
N ARG A 132 -14.32 -2.73 -4.37
CA ARG A 132 -13.97 -4.08 -4.82
C ARG A 132 -14.88 -5.11 -4.14
N PRO A 133 -15.59 -5.95 -4.92
CA PRO A 133 -16.40 -7.02 -4.37
C PRO A 133 -15.56 -7.95 -3.47
N GLY A 134 -16.14 -8.33 -2.31
CA GLY A 134 -15.45 -9.18 -1.34
C GLY A 134 -14.35 -8.50 -0.51
N SER A 135 -14.08 -7.22 -0.71
CA SER A 135 -13.19 -6.45 0.17
C SER A 135 -13.78 -6.34 1.58
N GLN A 136 -12.95 -6.05 2.57
CA GLN A 136 -13.40 -5.88 3.94
C GLN A 136 -14.41 -4.73 4.06
N LEU A 137 -14.17 -3.61 3.38
CA LEU A 137 -15.10 -2.47 3.36
C LEU A 137 -16.45 -2.83 2.74
N ALA A 138 -16.46 -3.64 1.65
CA ALA A 138 -17.71 -4.13 1.07
C ALA A 138 -18.49 -5.01 2.05
N ARG A 139 -17.82 -5.89 2.79
CA ARG A 139 -18.44 -6.76 3.80
C ARG A 139 -19.01 -5.99 4.99
N ILE A 140 -18.37 -4.91 5.39
CA ILE A 140 -18.85 -4.02 6.47
C ILE A 140 -20.05 -3.18 6.00
N GLY A 141 -20.28 -3.09 4.68
CA GLY A 141 -21.43 -2.39 4.13
C GLY A 141 -21.15 -0.97 3.64
N VAL A 142 -19.88 -0.60 3.45
CA VAL A 142 -19.50 0.63 2.74
C VAL A 142 -19.94 0.52 1.28
N LYS A 143 -20.44 1.61 0.69
CA LYS A 143 -21.04 1.61 -0.65
C LYS A 143 -20.52 2.79 -1.48
N PRO A 144 -20.56 2.70 -2.81
CA PRO A 144 -20.45 3.88 -3.66
C PRO A 144 -21.46 4.95 -3.24
N GLY A 145 -21.01 6.19 -3.17
CA GLY A 145 -21.80 7.30 -2.63
C GLY A 145 -21.49 7.66 -1.18
N ASP A 146 -20.78 6.81 -0.44
CA ASP A 146 -20.26 7.17 0.89
C ASP A 146 -19.06 8.09 0.75
N LEU A 147 -18.81 8.90 1.79
CA LEU A 147 -17.64 9.76 1.89
C LEU A 147 -16.60 9.16 2.84
N LEU A 148 -15.36 9.19 2.44
CA LEU A 148 -14.24 9.00 3.34
C LEU A 148 -13.76 10.36 3.85
N ARG A 149 -13.82 10.55 5.17
CA ARG A 149 -13.51 11.81 5.85
C ARG A 149 -12.18 11.80 6.58
N GLN A 150 -11.73 10.60 6.99
CA GLN A 150 -10.53 10.47 7.82
C GLN A 150 -9.96 9.06 7.70
N ILE A 151 -8.64 8.96 7.77
CA ILE A 151 -7.89 7.71 7.95
C ILE A 151 -7.01 7.90 9.19
N ASP A 152 -7.23 7.09 10.22
CA ASP A 152 -6.64 7.23 11.56
C ASP A 152 -6.85 8.66 12.10
N GLU A 153 -5.78 9.39 12.38
CA GLU A 153 -5.81 10.78 12.87
C GLU A 153 -5.75 11.82 11.74
N SER A 154 -5.63 11.37 10.48
CA SER A 154 -5.48 12.26 9.34
C SER A 154 -6.82 12.55 8.68
N GLY A 155 -7.30 13.79 8.78
CA GLY A 155 -8.45 14.27 8.01
C GLY A 155 -8.17 14.25 6.52
N ILE A 156 -9.21 14.03 5.73
CA ILE A 156 -9.15 13.98 4.27
C ILE A 156 -10.20 14.93 3.72
N ALA A 157 -9.77 16.00 3.09
CA ALA A 157 -10.65 16.94 2.40
C ALA A 157 -10.60 16.78 0.89
N THR A 158 -9.46 16.36 0.33
CA THR A 158 -9.22 16.25 -1.10
C THR A 158 -8.62 14.90 -1.51
N HIS A 159 -8.70 14.57 -2.79
CA HIS A 159 -8.08 13.37 -3.36
C HIS A 159 -6.55 13.38 -3.22
N ASP A 160 -5.91 14.54 -3.33
CA ASP A 160 -4.47 14.65 -3.11
C ASP A 160 -4.07 14.36 -1.67
N GLU A 161 -4.85 14.81 -0.69
CA GLU A 161 -4.63 14.46 0.71
C GLU A 161 -4.84 12.96 0.95
N PHE A 162 -5.89 12.39 0.36
CA PHE A 162 -6.12 10.95 0.41
C PHE A 162 -4.91 10.15 -0.09
N ARG A 163 -4.36 10.52 -1.26
CA ARG A 163 -3.17 9.87 -1.83
C ARG A 163 -1.97 9.93 -0.87
N LYS A 164 -1.70 11.11 -0.30
CA LYS A 164 -0.61 11.31 0.67
C LYS A 164 -0.80 10.44 1.91
N VAL A 165 -2.03 10.43 2.45
CA VAL A 165 -2.35 9.65 3.64
C VAL A 165 -2.26 8.15 3.37
N VAL A 166 -2.79 7.64 2.25
CA VAL A 166 -2.70 6.22 1.88
C VAL A 166 -1.24 5.77 1.77
N VAL A 167 -0.39 6.57 1.14
CA VAL A 167 1.05 6.28 1.06
C VAL A 167 1.70 6.27 2.45
N LYS A 168 1.32 7.20 3.34
CA LYS A 168 1.85 7.28 4.71
C LYS A 168 1.48 6.07 5.56
N VAL A 169 0.23 5.58 5.43
CA VAL A 169 -0.29 4.50 6.30
C VAL A 169 -0.11 3.09 5.73
N ARG A 170 0.45 2.94 4.53
CA ARG A 170 0.52 1.69 3.77
C ARG A 170 1.17 0.49 4.47
N GLN A 171 1.96 0.74 5.51
CA GLN A 171 2.68 -0.29 6.26
C GLN A 171 2.06 -0.60 7.63
N LYS A 172 0.94 0.04 7.96
CA LYS A 172 0.22 -0.25 9.19
C LYS A 172 -0.53 -1.58 9.05
N PRO A 173 -0.65 -2.37 10.13
CA PRO A 173 -1.39 -3.63 10.08
C PRO A 173 -2.91 -3.42 10.03
N SER A 174 -3.39 -2.26 10.48
CA SER A 174 -4.80 -1.90 10.48
C SER A 174 -4.97 -0.38 10.42
N LEU A 175 -6.12 0.06 9.94
CA LEU A 175 -6.51 1.46 9.82
C LEU A 175 -7.91 1.67 10.40
N VAL A 176 -8.14 2.84 10.96
CA VAL A 176 -9.48 3.31 11.35
C VAL A 176 -9.92 4.37 10.34
N LEU A 177 -11.05 4.14 9.70
CA LEU A 177 -11.62 5.03 8.70
C LEU A 177 -12.87 5.70 9.25
N LEU A 178 -13.02 7.00 9.06
CA LEU A 178 -14.29 7.69 9.26
C LEU A 178 -15.02 7.75 7.93
N ILE A 179 -16.11 7.00 7.85
CA ILE A 179 -17.01 6.99 6.69
C ILE A 179 -18.26 7.77 7.03
N GLN A 180 -18.75 8.57 6.09
CA GLN A 180 -19.99 9.33 6.24
C GLN A 180 -20.98 8.91 5.17
N ARG A 181 -22.22 8.64 5.56
CA ARG A 181 -23.38 8.41 4.67
C ARG A 181 -24.50 9.37 5.05
N GLY A 182 -24.82 10.26 4.14
CA GLY A 182 -25.76 11.36 4.46
C GLY A 182 -25.19 12.26 5.57
N GLU A 183 -25.93 12.38 6.67
CA GLU A 183 -25.49 13.16 7.85
C GLU A 183 -24.79 12.32 8.92
N GLN A 184 -24.80 10.99 8.79
CA GLN A 184 -24.24 10.09 9.77
C GLN A 184 -22.81 9.68 9.44
N GLY A 185 -21.91 9.85 10.43
CA GLY A 185 -20.54 9.35 10.37
C GLY A 185 -20.38 8.10 11.25
N TYR A 186 -19.58 7.14 10.79
CA TYR A 186 -19.25 5.93 11.53
C TYR A 186 -17.79 5.52 11.30
N TYR A 187 -17.19 4.98 12.34
CA TYR A 187 -15.82 4.49 12.29
C TYR A 187 -15.78 3.01 11.90
N VAL A 188 -14.85 2.70 11.02
CA VAL A 188 -14.64 1.35 10.51
C VAL A 188 -13.17 0.98 10.69
N THR A 189 -12.89 -0.15 11.33
CA THR A 189 -11.53 -0.69 11.40
C THR A 189 -11.30 -1.70 10.27
N VAL A 190 -10.22 -1.49 9.54
CA VAL A 190 -9.81 -2.35 8.41
C VAL A 190 -8.43 -2.93 8.72
N SER A 191 -8.27 -4.25 8.59
CA SER A 191 -6.95 -4.92 8.60
C SER A 191 -6.38 -4.92 7.19
N LEU A 192 -5.08 -4.65 7.05
CA LEU A 192 -4.36 -4.56 5.77
C LEU A 192 -3.57 -5.82 5.47
#